data_7f8c7564f9ccddffae5c8a589cb38496
#
_entry.id   7f8c7564f9ccddffae5c8a589cb38496
#
_cell.length_a   1.000
_cell.length_b   1.000
_cell.length_c   1.000
_cell.angle_alpha   90.00
_cell.angle_beta   90.00
_cell.angle_gamma   90.00
#
_symmetry.space_group_name_H-M   'P 1'
#
loop_
_entity.id
_entity.type
_entity.pdbx_description
1 polymer ?
#
loop_
_entity_poly.entity_id
_entity_poly.type
_entity_poly.pdbx_seq_one_letter_code
_entity_poly.pdbx_strand_id
1 'polypeptide(L)'
;MVNPNLGIVRTVLAFFVFLVVLVSSNGEPASYLRVSGEADGSRRLELASRTLASPEHENVKVTLLGVSHVGDLSFYKSVQERLDAADLVLFEGVGWGDGPPKGESKKTSGVGELQDSLAGSMGLVFQLKAIRYDRPHFRNSDMSLRAFTDSMSGKKSKLDKKKVGEKGAGKPGKAPPKDKEDFAAQEVMRALSGDSIAFSFISGALKIFGKSPKFRGLMKLAMVETLGVLGGDVSSLAKAAGPGMEKFMRIALEKRNAIVIKDLKKILKDKQGHGDVVVFYGAAHMPDIERQLSEKFGFAPAGEKWLPAFGVNPKEAGLSALEVNLVRNMIRTQIGRLKKRVAD
;
A
#
# COMPACT_ATOMS: atom_id res chain seq x y z
N MET A 1 -3.96 36.53 -1.66
CA MET A 1 -3.05 36.02 -2.70
C MET A 1 -2.69 34.58 -2.35
N VAL A 2 -3.18 33.62 -3.11
CA VAL A 2 -2.89 32.19 -2.91
C VAL A 2 -1.48 31.94 -3.47
N ASN A 3 -0.55 31.54 -2.61
CA ASN A 3 0.84 31.27 -2.99
C ASN A 3 0.88 30.05 -3.94
N PRO A 4 1.26 30.20 -5.22
CA PRO A 4 1.23 29.12 -6.21
C PRO A 4 2.13 27.93 -5.82
N ASN A 5 3.17 28.16 -5.03
CA ASN A 5 4.04 27.11 -4.50
C ASN A 5 3.32 26.18 -3.50
N LEU A 6 2.23 26.63 -2.88
CA LEU A 6 1.45 25.82 -1.95
C LEU A 6 0.63 24.74 -2.67
N GLY A 7 0.23 25.01 -3.93
CA GLY A 7 -0.47 24.04 -4.78
C GLY A 7 0.42 22.87 -5.18
N ILE A 8 1.61 23.15 -5.65
CA ILE A 8 2.58 22.12 -6.09
C ILE A 8 3.01 21.26 -4.91
N VAL A 9 3.34 21.86 -3.76
CA VAL A 9 3.72 21.13 -2.54
C VAL A 9 2.57 20.27 -2.03
N ARG A 10 1.31 20.76 -2.09
CA ARG A 10 0.12 19.96 -1.74
C ARG A 10 -0.08 18.78 -2.68
N THR A 11 0.11 18.97 -3.97
CA THR A 11 -0.03 17.92 -4.97
C THR A 11 1.06 16.88 -4.83
N VAL A 12 2.32 17.29 -4.62
CA VAL A 12 3.44 16.38 -4.38
C VAL A 12 3.25 15.62 -3.05
N LEU A 13 2.82 16.29 -1.98
CA LEU A 13 2.57 15.63 -0.69
C LEU A 13 1.35 14.70 -0.76
N ALA A 14 0.27 15.10 -1.41
CA ALA A 14 -0.88 14.22 -1.67
C ALA A 14 -0.48 13.01 -2.51
N PHE A 15 0.42 13.20 -3.46
CA PHE A 15 1.00 12.16 -4.28
C PHE A 15 1.89 11.21 -3.48
N PHE A 16 2.76 11.72 -2.60
CA PHE A 16 3.55 10.91 -1.67
C PHE A 16 2.65 10.18 -0.67
N VAL A 17 1.63 10.84 -0.14
CA VAL A 17 0.61 10.24 0.72
C VAL A 17 -0.12 9.12 0.00
N PHE A 18 -0.46 9.32 -1.26
CA PHE A 18 -1.13 8.30 -2.08
C PHE A 18 -0.26 7.06 -2.30
N LEU A 19 1.03 7.24 -2.53
CA LEU A 19 1.97 6.13 -2.66
C LEU A 19 2.22 5.41 -1.34
N VAL A 20 2.13 6.15 -0.23
CA VAL A 20 2.27 5.70 1.16
C VAL A 20 0.95 5.18 1.72
N VAL A 21 -0.17 5.54 1.11
CA VAL A 21 -1.55 5.22 1.53
C VAL A 21 -1.84 3.72 1.69
N LEU A 22 -0.91 2.87 1.32
CA LEU A 22 -1.01 1.44 1.63
C LEU A 22 -0.48 1.06 3.03
N VAL A 23 -0.27 2.04 3.94
CA VAL A 23 0.29 1.75 5.29
C VAL A 23 -0.55 2.39 6.40
N SER A 24 -1.58 1.70 6.93
CA SER A 24 -2.19 2.12 8.21
C SER A 24 -3.16 1.20 8.90
N SER A 25 -3.21 1.33 10.22
CA SER A 25 -4.24 0.75 11.08
C SER A 25 -4.61 1.66 12.24
N ASN A 26 -5.85 1.54 12.72
CA ASN A 26 -6.38 2.22 13.89
C ASN A 26 -6.06 1.44 15.18
N GLY A 27 -5.62 2.15 16.23
CA GLY A 27 -5.21 1.58 17.51
C GLY A 27 -3.72 1.23 17.51
N GLU A 28 -3.02 1.25 18.61
CA GLU A 28 -1.57 0.90 18.63
C GLU A 28 -1.30 -0.57 18.26
N PRO A 29 -1.43 -0.97 16.99
CA PRO A 29 -1.01 -2.28 16.55
C PRO A 29 0.47 -2.20 16.24
N ALA A 30 1.13 -3.30 16.41
CA ALA A 30 2.52 -3.46 16.07
C ALA A 30 2.81 -2.93 14.66
N SER A 31 3.64 -1.90 14.56
CA SER A 31 3.99 -1.31 13.27
C SER A 31 4.69 -2.33 12.36
N TYR A 32 4.31 -2.38 11.10
CA TYR A 32 5.00 -3.15 10.06
C TYR A 32 5.96 -2.31 9.23
N LEU A 33 6.16 -1.07 9.65
CA LEU A 33 7.05 -0.11 9.03
C LEU A 33 7.82 0.65 10.10
N ARG A 34 9.13 0.76 9.94
CA ARG A 34 9.95 1.67 10.71
C ARG A 34 11.00 2.36 9.84
N VAL A 35 11.50 3.46 10.35
CA VAL A 35 12.64 4.16 9.75
C VAL A 35 13.81 4.10 10.72
N SER A 36 14.88 3.46 10.29
CA SER A 36 16.15 3.44 11.01
C SER A 36 17.09 4.53 10.50
N GLY A 37 18.01 4.96 11.34
CA GLY A 37 19.06 5.92 11.01
C GLY A 37 20.41 5.47 11.52
N GLU A 38 21.48 5.79 10.77
CA GLU A 38 22.86 5.50 11.13
C GLU A 38 23.62 6.77 11.50
N ALA A 39 24.77 6.62 12.15
CA ALA A 39 25.60 7.74 12.60
C ALA A 39 26.14 8.61 11.44
N ASP A 40 26.27 8.03 10.23
CA ASP A 40 26.67 8.73 9.01
C ASP A 40 25.56 9.62 8.40
N GLY A 41 24.36 9.60 9.00
CA GLY A 41 23.19 10.31 8.54
C GLY A 41 22.32 9.53 7.55
N SER A 42 22.69 8.30 7.22
CA SER A 42 21.87 7.38 6.39
C SER A 42 20.53 7.12 7.05
N ARG A 43 19.49 6.95 6.21
CA ARG A 43 18.13 6.62 6.62
C ARG A 43 17.63 5.46 5.80
N ARG A 44 16.98 4.50 6.45
CA ARG A 44 16.42 3.31 5.80
C ARG A 44 14.95 3.13 6.19
N LEU A 45 14.14 2.80 5.20
CA LEU A 45 12.83 2.23 5.42
C LEU A 45 12.98 0.73 5.60
N GLU A 46 12.45 0.20 6.68
CA GLU A 46 12.43 -1.23 6.96
C GLU A 46 10.99 -1.70 7.13
N LEU A 47 10.70 -2.88 6.61
CA LEU A 47 9.38 -3.51 6.63
C LEU A 47 9.45 -4.83 7.40
N ALA A 48 8.42 -5.09 8.21
CA ALA A 48 8.39 -6.29 9.04
C ALA A 48 7.88 -7.50 8.27
N SER A 49 8.55 -8.63 8.51
CA SER A 49 8.06 -9.98 8.26
C SER A 49 7.82 -10.62 9.63
N ARG A 50 6.56 -10.84 10.00
CA ARG A 50 6.20 -11.36 11.32
C ARG A 50 5.55 -12.72 11.20
N THR A 51 6.12 -13.73 11.86
CA THR A 51 5.56 -15.06 11.93
C THR A 51 4.66 -15.16 13.15
N LEU A 52 3.47 -15.68 12.94
CA LEU A 52 2.45 -15.90 13.96
C LEU A 52 2.21 -17.40 14.12
N ALA A 53 1.95 -17.85 15.34
CA ALA A 53 1.57 -19.21 15.67
C ALA A 53 0.36 -19.23 16.61
N SER A 54 -0.40 -20.33 16.60
CA SER A 54 -1.54 -20.52 17.49
C SER A 54 -1.52 -21.95 18.07
N PRO A 55 -1.73 -22.11 19.37
CA PRO A 55 -1.90 -23.46 19.95
C PRO A 55 -3.12 -24.21 19.42
N GLU A 56 -4.15 -23.50 18.94
CA GLU A 56 -5.34 -24.11 18.34
C GLU A 56 -5.09 -24.60 16.89
N HIS A 57 -3.98 -24.16 16.28
CA HIS A 57 -3.61 -24.44 14.89
C HIS A 57 -2.11 -24.81 14.77
N GLU A 58 -1.65 -25.78 15.57
CA GLU A 58 -0.22 -26.14 15.70
C GLU A 58 0.47 -26.50 14.38
N ASN A 59 -0.29 -27.03 13.42
CA ASN A 59 0.23 -27.43 12.10
C ASN A 59 0.37 -26.29 11.09
N VAL A 60 -0.02 -25.06 11.45
CA VAL A 60 0.00 -23.91 10.54
C VAL A 60 0.72 -22.73 11.19
N LYS A 61 1.76 -22.25 10.54
CA LYS A 61 2.37 -20.94 10.82
C LYS A 61 1.94 -19.93 9.78
N VAL A 62 1.55 -18.75 10.20
CA VAL A 62 1.18 -17.66 9.29
C VAL A 62 2.24 -16.58 9.36
N THR A 63 2.93 -16.31 8.26
CA THR A 63 3.86 -15.19 8.17
C THR A 63 3.19 -14.02 7.45
N LEU A 64 3.08 -12.90 8.15
CA LEU A 64 2.64 -11.63 7.58
C LEU A 64 3.86 -10.90 7.02
N LEU A 65 4.03 -10.91 5.71
CA LEU A 65 5.14 -10.28 4.99
C LEU A 65 4.69 -8.95 4.40
N GLY A 66 4.92 -7.88 5.17
CA GLY A 66 4.61 -6.52 4.77
C GLY A 66 5.58 -6.01 3.69
N VAL A 67 5.05 -5.46 2.60
CA VAL A 67 5.88 -4.93 1.51
C VAL A 67 5.52 -3.52 1.11
N SER A 68 6.43 -2.88 0.39
CA SER A 68 6.24 -1.62 -0.33
C SER A 68 6.15 -1.93 -1.83
N HIS A 69 5.38 -1.14 -2.58
CA HIS A 69 5.31 -1.28 -4.04
C HIS A 69 6.58 -0.86 -4.77
N VAL A 70 7.47 -0.12 -4.10
CA VAL A 70 8.77 0.28 -4.62
C VAL A 70 9.85 -0.03 -3.59
N GLY A 71 11.01 -0.52 -4.04
CA GLY A 71 12.10 -0.87 -3.15
C GLY A 71 13.40 -1.17 -3.91
N ASP A 72 14.46 -1.45 -3.17
CA ASP A 72 15.72 -1.91 -3.75
C ASP A 72 15.57 -3.34 -4.29
N LEU A 73 16.32 -3.68 -5.34
CA LEU A 73 16.27 -5.02 -5.92
C LEU A 73 16.68 -6.11 -4.91
N SER A 74 17.61 -5.81 -4.01
CA SER A 74 18.03 -6.72 -2.94
C SER A 74 16.90 -7.04 -1.97
N PHE A 75 16.05 -6.05 -1.63
CA PHE A 75 14.85 -6.26 -0.83
C PHE A 75 13.92 -7.27 -1.49
N TYR A 76 13.60 -7.09 -2.76
CA TYR A 76 12.70 -8.02 -3.46
C TYR A 76 13.30 -9.41 -3.68
N LYS A 77 14.63 -9.53 -3.78
CA LYS A 77 15.29 -10.84 -3.78
C LYS A 77 15.04 -11.58 -2.46
N SER A 78 15.27 -10.93 -1.32
CA SER A 78 14.99 -11.53 -0.01
C SER A 78 13.50 -11.82 0.20
N VAL A 79 12.61 -10.98 -0.32
CA VAL A 79 11.16 -11.24 -0.33
C VAL A 79 10.86 -12.49 -1.16
N GLN A 80 11.37 -12.58 -2.41
CA GLN A 80 11.14 -13.74 -3.28
C GLN A 80 11.64 -15.04 -2.66
N GLU A 81 12.83 -15.05 -2.07
CA GLU A 81 13.37 -16.21 -1.36
C GLU A 81 12.44 -16.69 -0.25
N ARG A 82 11.86 -15.75 0.52
CA ARG A 82 10.89 -16.09 1.57
C ARG A 82 9.57 -16.62 1.00
N LEU A 83 9.12 -16.07 -0.12
CA LEU A 83 7.91 -16.52 -0.81
C LEU A 83 8.09 -17.90 -1.44
N ASP A 84 9.24 -18.15 -2.09
CA ASP A 84 9.55 -19.42 -2.75
C ASP A 84 9.71 -20.57 -1.72
N ALA A 85 10.04 -20.27 -0.45
CA ALA A 85 10.19 -21.25 0.64
C ALA A 85 8.86 -21.57 1.36
N ALA A 86 7.77 -20.90 1.04
CA ALA A 86 6.47 -21.12 1.69
C ALA A 86 5.70 -22.28 1.05
N ASP A 87 4.85 -22.96 1.84
CA ASP A 87 3.92 -23.98 1.31
C ASP A 87 2.76 -23.35 0.56
N LEU A 88 2.34 -22.14 0.98
CA LEU A 88 1.27 -21.37 0.35
C LEU A 88 1.52 -19.89 0.52
N VAL A 89 1.36 -19.15 -0.57
CA VAL A 89 1.41 -17.68 -0.56
C VAL A 89 0.04 -17.12 -0.93
N LEU A 90 -0.55 -16.32 -0.04
CA LEU A 90 -1.72 -15.50 -0.32
C LEU A 90 -1.24 -14.09 -0.66
N PHE A 91 -1.40 -13.68 -1.91
CA PHE A 91 -0.86 -12.40 -2.38
C PHE A 91 -1.94 -11.39 -2.77
N GLU A 92 -1.54 -10.12 -2.74
CA GLU A 92 -2.32 -8.95 -3.13
C GLU A 92 -2.34 -8.80 -4.65
N GLY A 93 -3.55 -8.82 -5.27
CA GLY A 93 -3.68 -8.67 -6.72
C GLY A 93 -5.10 -8.30 -7.16
N VAL A 94 -5.50 -7.03 -7.00
CA VAL A 94 -6.81 -6.55 -7.42
C VAL A 94 -7.03 -6.83 -8.91
N GLY A 95 -8.07 -7.60 -9.20
CA GLY A 95 -8.48 -7.88 -10.57
C GLY A 95 -7.72 -9.00 -11.28
N TRP A 96 -6.81 -9.69 -10.62
CA TRP A 96 -6.04 -10.79 -11.22
C TRP A 96 -6.77 -12.15 -11.25
N GLY A 97 -7.98 -12.23 -10.69
CA GLY A 97 -8.71 -13.49 -10.58
C GLY A 97 -7.96 -14.50 -9.70
N ASP A 98 -7.89 -15.77 -10.14
CA ASP A 98 -7.23 -16.82 -9.36
C ASP A 98 -5.69 -16.82 -9.45
N GLY A 99 -5.09 -15.90 -10.20
CA GLY A 99 -3.63 -15.81 -10.34
C GLY A 99 -3.18 -14.61 -11.18
N PRO A 100 -1.87 -14.49 -11.41
CA PRO A 100 -1.33 -13.39 -12.21
C PRO A 100 -1.86 -13.45 -13.64
N PRO A 101 -1.91 -12.32 -14.37
CA PRO A 101 -2.33 -12.28 -15.76
C PRO A 101 -1.51 -13.26 -16.59
N LYS A 102 -2.16 -14.19 -17.29
CA LYS A 102 -1.49 -15.10 -18.21
C LYS A 102 -1.08 -14.33 -19.48
N GLY A 103 0.20 -14.33 -19.79
CA GLY A 103 0.76 -13.64 -20.95
C GLY A 103 1.26 -12.22 -20.67
N GLU A 104 1.84 -11.61 -21.70
CA GLU A 104 2.44 -10.25 -21.62
C GLU A 104 1.40 -9.12 -21.58
N SER A 105 0.28 -9.28 -20.90
CA SER A 105 -0.67 -8.18 -20.68
C SER A 105 -0.06 -7.16 -19.74
N LYS A 106 0.97 -6.46 -20.22
CA LYS A 106 1.69 -5.35 -19.59
C LYS A 106 0.86 -4.06 -19.50
N LYS A 107 -0.46 -4.10 -19.61
CA LYS A 107 -1.28 -2.94 -19.26
C LYS A 107 -1.38 -2.87 -17.74
N THR A 108 -0.32 -2.36 -17.13
CA THR A 108 -0.37 -1.85 -15.77
C THR A 108 -1.48 -0.79 -15.72
N SER A 109 -2.29 -0.79 -14.66
CA SER A 109 -3.22 0.32 -14.41
C SER A 109 -2.43 1.64 -14.35
N GLY A 110 -3.08 2.79 -14.56
CA GLY A 110 -2.42 4.09 -14.43
C GLY A 110 -1.65 4.24 -13.09
N VAL A 111 -2.16 3.63 -12.02
CA VAL A 111 -1.46 3.53 -10.72
C VAL A 111 -0.14 2.76 -10.84
N GLY A 112 -0.15 1.61 -11.51
CA GLY A 112 1.06 0.82 -11.70
C GLY A 112 2.11 1.53 -12.56
N GLU A 113 1.70 2.25 -13.60
CA GLU A 113 2.61 3.07 -14.42
C GLU A 113 3.24 4.20 -13.60
N LEU A 114 2.46 4.78 -12.69
CA LEU A 114 2.94 5.82 -11.81
C LEU A 114 3.95 5.29 -10.79
N GLN A 115 3.64 4.15 -10.17
CA GLN A 115 4.54 3.47 -9.23
C GLN A 115 5.84 3.08 -9.92
N ASP A 116 5.79 2.60 -11.16
CA ASP A 116 6.97 2.28 -11.97
C ASP A 116 7.80 3.52 -12.30
N SER A 117 7.14 4.61 -12.74
CA SER A 117 7.81 5.88 -13.02
C SER A 117 8.47 6.48 -11.78
N LEU A 118 7.81 6.37 -10.63
CA LEU A 118 8.36 6.81 -9.37
C LEU A 118 9.54 5.94 -8.92
N ALA A 119 9.41 4.61 -9.00
CA ALA A 119 10.51 3.69 -8.72
C ALA A 119 11.75 4.06 -9.56
N GLY A 120 11.58 4.21 -10.87
CA GLY A 120 12.66 4.60 -11.78
C GLY A 120 13.28 5.97 -11.44
N SER A 121 12.46 6.95 -11.05
CA SER A 121 12.93 8.29 -10.67
C SER A 121 13.76 8.29 -9.39
N MET A 122 13.60 7.30 -8.53
CA MET A 122 14.39 7.10 -7.32
C MET A 122 15.53 6.08 -7.49
N GLY A 123 15.64 5.44 -8.65
CA GLY A 123 16.57 4.32 -8.84
C GLY A 123 16.16 3.07 -8.05
N LEU A 124 14.88 2.90 -7.81
CA LEU A 124 14.25 1.74 -7.18
C LEU A 124 13.58 0.85 -8.23
N VAL A 125 13.12 -0.32 -7.82
CA VAL A 125 12.39 -1.26 -8.65
C VAL A 125 10.92 -1.31 -8.23
N PHE A 126 10.04 -1.47 -9.20
CA PHE A 126 8.62 -1.66 -8.94
C PHE A 126 8.33 -3.14 -8.62
N GLN A 127 7.55 -3.39 -7.55
CA GLN A 127 7.24 -4.73 -7.04
C GLN A 127 6.80 -5.71 -8.13
N LEU A 128 5.86 -5.31 -9.00
CA LEU A 128 5.33 -6.21 -10.04
C LEU A 128 6.35 -6.61 -11.11
N LYS A 129 7.50 -5.89 -11.21
CA LYS A 129 8.61 -6.24 -12.08
C LYS A 129 9.65 -7.11 -11.37
N ALA A 130 9.72 -7.04 -10.05
CA ALA A 130 10.74 -7.69 -9.25
C ALA A 130 10.29 -9.07 -8.74
N ILE A 131 9.00 -9.24 -8.43
CA ILE A 131 8.43 -10.47 -7.88
C ILE A 131 7.87 -11.35 -9.00
N ARG A 132 8.18 -12.64 -8.95
CA ARG A 132 7.63 -13.66 -9.83
C ARG A 132 6.42 -14.32 -9.18
N TYR A 133 5.24 -14.04 -9.74
CA TYR A 133 3.96 -14.54 -9.24
C TYR A 133 3.52 -15.86 -9.89
N ASP A 134 4.28 -16.37 -10.86
CA ASP A 134 4.00 -17.59 -11.63
C ASP A 134 4.43 -18.88 -10.89
N ARG A 135 4.13 -18.95 -9.60
CA ARG A 135 4.45 -20.10 -8.73
C ARG A 135 3.19 -20.92 -8.43
N PRO A 136 3.27 -22.27 -8.42
CA PRO A 136 2.09 -23.11 -8.21
C PRO A 136 1.46 -22.97 -6.84
N HIS A 137 2.25 -22.57 -5.83
CA HIS A 137 1.79 -22.33 -4.46
C HIS A 137 1.34 -20.88 -4.19
N PHE A 138 1.30 -20.02 -5.23
CA PHE A 138 0.79 -18.66 -5.11
C PHE A 138 -0.70 -18.63 -5.44
N ARG A 139 -1.49 -18.04 -4.53
CA ARG A 139 -2.93 -17.83 -4.69
C ARG A 139 -3.27 -16.36 -4.49
N ASN A 140 -3.97 -15.79 -5.46
CA ASN A 140 -4.53 -14.45 -5.27
C ASN A 140 -5.64 -14.49 -4.21
N SER A 141 -5.51 -13.70 -3.16
CA SER A 141 -6.49 -13.60 -2.07
C SER A 141 -7.04 -12.17 -1.98
N ASP A 142 -7.46 -11.61 -3.11
CA ASP A 142 -7.87 -10.22 -3.21
C ASP A 142 -9.20 -10.08 -3.95
N MET A 143 -9.75 -8.86 -3.96
CA MET A 143 -11.02 -8.59 -4.61
C MET A 143 -10.87 -8.42 -6.13
N SER A 144 -11.93 -8.78 -6.86
CA SER A 144 -11.99 -8.49 -8.28
C SER A 144 -12.04 -6.97 -8.53
N LEU A 145 -11.53 -6.53 -9.69
CA LEU A 145 -11.60 -5.13 -10.11
C LEU A 145 -13.05 -4.60 -10.09
N ARG A 146 -14.01 -5.44 -10.50
CA ARG A 146 -15.43 -5.09 -10.47
C ARG A 146 -15.93 -4.86 -9.04
N ALA A 147 -15.60 -5.75 -8.09
CA ALA A 147 -16.00 -5.60 -6.70
C ALA A 147 -15.38 -4.34 -6.07
N PHE A 148 -14.14 -4.01 -6.44
CA PHE A 148 -13.46 -2.79 -6.01
C PHE A 148 -14.18 -1.53 -6.55
N THR A 149 -14.43 -1.47 -7.87
CA THR A 149 -15.11 -0.32 -8.50
C THR A 149 -16.57 -0.16 -8.05
N ASP A 150 -17.31 -1.27 -7.87
CA ASP A 150 -18.68 -1.25 -7.34
C ASP A 150 -18.69 -0.72 -5.89
N SER A 151 -17.70 -1.10 -5.07
CA SER A 151 -17.55 -0.58 -3.71
C SER A 151 -17.25 0.91 -3.67
N MET A 152 -16.39 1.40 -4.57
CA MET A 152 -16.07 2.82 -4.70
C MET A 152 -17.28 3.65 -5.15
N SER A 153 -18.06 3.14 -6.08
CA SER A 153 -19.26 3.82 -6.62
C SER A 153 -20.51 3.66 -5.77
N GLY A 154 -20.41 3.08 -4.56
CA GLY A 154 -21.56 2.89 -3.66
C GLY A 154 -22.60 1.86 -4.14
N LYS A 155 -22.34 1.15 -5.23
CA LYS A 155 -23.21 0.09 -5.73
C LYS A 155 -23.14 -1.12 -4.79
N LYS A 156 -24.29 -1.58 -4.25
CA LYS A 156 -24.35 -2.80 -3.44
C LYS A 156 -23.88 -4.00 -4.26
N SER A 157 -22.87 -4.69 -3.80
CA SER A 157 -22.38 -5.92 -4.41
C SER A 157 -23.47 -6.99 -4.41
N LYS A 158 -23.49 -7.87 -5.43
CA LYS A 158 -24.39 -9.04 -5.46
C LYS A 158 -24.21 -9.99 -4.27
N LEU A 159 -23.08 -9.92 -3.57
CA LEU A 159 -22.83 -10.66 -2.32
C LEU A 159 -23.73 -10.22 -1.17
N ASP A 160 -24.14 -8.94 -1.13
CA ASP A 160 -25.07 -8.42 -0.12
C ASP A 160 -26.54 -8.74 -0.44
N LYS A 161 -26.84 -9.08 -1.70
CA LYS A 161 -28.22 -9.37 -2.17
C LYS A 161 -28.75 -10.75 -1.81
N LYS A 162 -27.95 -11.64 -1.24
CA LYS A 162 -28.43 -12.99 -0.85
C LYS A 162 -29.29 -13.00 0.41
N LYS A 163 -29.54 -11.82 1.03
CA LYS A 163 -30.41 -11.68 2.21
C LYS A 163 -31.72 -10.94 1.96
N VAL A 164 -31.96 -10.35 0.79
CA VAL A 164 -33.25 -9.70 0.50
C VAL A 164 -33.61 -10.00 -0.97
N GLY A 165 -34.67 -10.79 -1.14
CA GLY A 165 -35.23 -11.02 -2.46
C GLY A 165 -35.99 -9.79 -2.92
N GLU A 166 -35.61 -9.24 -4.09
CA GLU A 166 -36.55 -8.51 -4.94
C GLU A 166 -36.02 -8.34 -6.36
N LYS A 167 -36.92 -8.54 -7.31
CA LYS A 167 -36.73 -8.43 -8.74
C LYS A 167 -36.73 -6.96 -9.18
N GLY A 168 -35.86 -6.59 -10.11
CA GLY A 168 -35.94 -5.30 -10.78
C GLY A 168 -34.78 -5.10 -11.75
N ALA A 169 -35.01 -5.42 -13.03
CA ALA A 169 -34.08 -5.15 -14.12
C ALA A 169 -34.21 -3.67 -14.54
N GLY A 170 -33.17 -2.87 -14.33
CA GLY A 170 -33.06 -1.51 -14.85
C GLY A 170 -31.71 -1.33 -15.56
N LYS A 171 -31.76 -0.81 -16.79
CA LYS A 171 -30.57 -0.46 -17.61
C LYS A 171 -29.67 0.57 -16.89
N PRO A 172 -28.34 0.53 -17.06
CA PRO A 172 -27.43 1.46 -16.40
C PRO A 172 -27.45 2.82 -17.11
N GLY A 173 -28.25 3.75 -16.59
CA GLY A 173 -28.08 5.18 -16.87
C GLY A 173 -26.99 5.76 -15.97
N LYS A 174 -26.11 6.61 -16.52
CA LYS A 174 -25.19 7.44 -15.72
C LYS A 174 -26.03 8.43 -14.92
N ALA A 175 -26.32 8.11 -13.67
CA ALA A 175 -26.86 9.09 -12.73
C ALA A 175 -25.69 9.97 -12.24
N PRO A 176 -25.85 11.31 -12.14
CA PRO A 176 -24.86 12.16 -11.50
C PRO A 176 -24.66 11.75 -10.04
N PRO A 177 -23.46 11.95 -9.48
CA PRO A 177 -23.17 11.61 -8.09
C PRO A 177 -24.12 12.38 -7.16
N LYS A 178 -24.80 11.66 -6.28
CA LYS A 178 -25.83 12.24 -5.40
C LYS A 178 -25.25 12.96 -4.20
N ASP A 179 -23.98 12.66 -3.83
CA ASP A 179 -23.34 13.17 -2.63
C ASP A 179 -21.92 13.66 -2.92
N LYS A 180 -21.41 14.63 -2.14
CA LYS A 180 -20.05 15.17 -2.23
C LYS A 180 -18.99 14.08 -2.04
N GLU A 181 -19.29 13.04 -1.26
CA GLU A 181 -18.39 11.88 -1.06
C GLU A 181 -18.21 11.03 -2.32
N ASP A 182 -19.29 10.81 -3.09
CA ASP A 182 -19.22 10.05 -4.33
C ASP A 182 -18.46 10.81 -5.42
N PHE A 183 -18.59 12.14 -5.45
CA PHE A 183 -17.81 12.98 -6.36
C PHE A 183 -16.31 12.91 -6.02
N ALA A 184 -15.94 13.08 -4.73
CA ALA A 184 -14.55 13.01 -4.30
C ALA A 184 -13.93 11.62 -4.55
N ALA A 185 -14.67 10.54 -4.31
CA ALA A 185 -14.22 9.19 -4.62
C ALA A 185 -14.01 8.96 -6.13
N GLN A 186 -14.87 9.54 -6.98
CA GLN A 186 -14.71 9.46 -8.43
C GLN A 186 -13.51 10.27 -8.94
N GLU A 187 -13.24 11.45 -8.37
CA GLU A 187 -12.04 12.24 -8.70
C GLU A 187 -10.75 11.50 -8.31
N VAL A 188 -10.74 10.86 -7.13
CA VAL A 188 -9.64 9.99 -6.74
C VAL A 188 -9.45 8.86 -7.75
N MET A 189 -10.54 8.20 -8.18
CA MET A 189 -10.47 7.13 -9.18
C MET A 189 -9.99 7.61 -10.55
N ARG A 190 -10.36 8.83 -11.00
CA ARG A 190 -9.83 9.42 -12.23
C ARG A 190 -8.35 9.72 -12.14
N ALA A 191 -7.91 10.25 -11.00
CA ALA A 191 -6.49 10.46 -10.75
C ALA A 191 -5.71 9.13 -10.77
N LEU A 192 -6.33 8.04 -10.30
CA LEU A 192 -5.76 6.70 -10.27
C LEU A 192 -5.78 5.96 -11.62
N SER A 193 -6.73 6.27 -12.49
CA SER A 193 -6.81 5.64 -13.81
C SER A 193 -5.73 6.12 -14.79
N GLY A 194 -5.01 7.20 -14.43
CA GLY A 194 -3.97 7.77 -15.29
C GLY A 194 -4.52 8.67 -16.41
N ASP A 195 -5.84 8.87 -16.46
CA ASP A 195 -6.51 9.67 -17.51
C ASP A 195 -6.40 11.18 -17.29
N SER A 196 -5.53 11.63 -16.37
CA SER A 196 -5.38 13.06 -16.11
C SER A 196 -4.11 13.62 -16.75
N ILE A 197 -4.23 14.82 -17.34
CA ILE A 197 -3.10 15.58 -17.90
C ILE A 197 -2.03 15.82 -16.82
N ALA A 198 -2.45 16.04 -15.56
CA ALA A 198 -1.55 16.18 -14.41
C ALA A 198 -0.71 14.94 -14.17
N PHE A 199 -1.27 13.74 -14.33
CA PHE A 199 -0.57 12.47 -14.23
C PHE A 199 0.55 12.35 -15.26
N SER A 200 0.24 12.62 -16.53
CA SER A 200 1.23 12.55 -17.62
C SER A 200 2.36 13.57 -17.41
N PHE A 201 2.03 14.77 -16.92
CA PHE A 201 3.02 15.79 -16.62
C PHE A 201 3.95 15.39 -15.46
N ILE A 202 3.40 14.86 -14.36
CA ILE A 202 4.17 14.37 -13.22
C ILE A 202 5.07 13.22 -13.64
N SER A 203 4.55 12.24 -14.36
CA SER A 203 5.33 11.09 -14.85
C SER A 203 6.45 11.52 -15.79
N GLY A 204 6.20 12.50 -16.66
CA GLY A 204 7.21 13.08 -17.53
C GLY A 204 8.32 13.81 -16.77
N ALA A 205 7.94 14.64 -15.79
CA ALA A 205 8.88 15.34 -14.92
C ALA A 205 9.76 14.37 -14.13
N LEU A 206 9.16 13.32 -13.55
CA LEU A 206 9.90 12.27 -12.83
C LEU A 206 10.94 11.57 -13.71
N LYS A 207 10.61 11.27 -14.98
CA LYS A 207 11.55 10.66 -15.93
C LYS A 207 12.74 11.57 -16.27
N ILE A 208 12.50 12.89 -16.37
CA ILE A 208 13.55 13.85 -16.69
C ILE A 208 14.47 14.06 -15.47
N PHE A 209 13.90 14.42 -14.34
CA PHE A 209 14.66 14.76 -13.13
C PHE A 209 15.28 13.53 -12.45
N GLY A 210 14.65 12.35 -12.58
CA GLY A 210 15.14 11.09 -12.02
C GLY A 210 16.50 10.62 -12.57
N LYS A 211 17.05 11.27 -13.59
CA LYS A 211 18.42 11.01 -14.07
C LYS A 211 19.48 11.59 -13.13
N SER A 212 19.17 12.61 -12.35
CA SER A 212 20.10 13.23 -11.40
C SER A 212 20.24 12.41 -10.12
N PRO A 213 21.46 11.98 -9.71
CA PRO A 213 21.68 11.28 -8.44
C PRO A 213 21.18 12.10 -7.23
N LYS A 214 21.42 13.40 -7.26
CA LYS A 214 20.97 14.34 -6.22
C LYS A 214 19.44 14.38 -6.11
N PHE A 215 18.73 14.42 -7.23
CA PHE A 215 17.26 14.37 -7.23
C PHE A 215 16.74 13.03 -6.69
N ARG A 216 17.35 11.89 -7.09
CA ARG A 216 17.02 10.57 -6.55
C ARG A 216 17.18 10.52 -5.03
N GLY A 217 18.31 11.04 -4.52
CA GLY A 217 18.57 11.11 -3.09
C GLY A 217 17.55 11.98 -2.36
N LEU A 218 17.20 13.14 -2.92
CA LEU A 218 16.20 14.04 -2.37
C LEU A 218 14.81 13.37 -2.29
N MET A 219 14.40 12.68 -3.34
CA MET A 219 13.12 11.96 -3.39
C MET A 219 13.09 10.80 -2.37
N LYS A 220 14.15 9.98 -2.31
CA LYS A 220 14.27 8.91 -1.30
C LYS A 220 14.23 9.48 0.11
N LEU A 221 14.97 10.56 0.38
CA LEU A 221 14.97 11.23 1.68
C LEU A 221 13.56 11.72 2.05
N ALA A 222 12.90 12.43 1.14
CA ALA A 222 11.55 12.92 1.37
C ALA A 222 10.57 11.78 1.69
N MET A 223 10.66 10.67 0.96
CA MET A 223 9.81 9.51 1.19
C MET A 223 10.08 8.85 2.54
N VAL A 224 11.34 8.58 2.87
CA VAL A 224 11.71 7.96 4.15
C VAL A 224 11.34 8.85 5.34
N GLU A 225 11.62 10.16 5.27
CA GLU A 225 11.26 11.09 6.35
C GLU A 225 9.73 11.22 6.50
N THR A 226 8.97 11.23 5.39
CA THR A 226 7.50 11.24 5.44
C THR A 226 6.97 10.01 6.15
N LEU A 227 7.44 8.82 5.78
CA LEU A 227 7.05 7.55 6.39
C LEU A 227 7.43 7.49 7.87
N GLY A 228 8.63 8.00 8.22
CA GLY A 228 9.10 8.06 9.60
C GLY A 228 8.24 8.97 10.49
N VAL A 229 7.82 10.15 9.98
CA VAL A 229 6.97 11.08 10.74
C VAL A 229 5.53 10.56 10.88
N LEU A 230 5.06 9.80 9.88
CA LEU A 230 3.75 9.17 9.93
C LEU A 230 3.70 8.00 10.91
N GLY A 231 4.81 7.29 11.09
CA GLY A 231 4.88 6.14 12.00
C GLY A 231 3.89 5.03 11.67
N GLY A 232 3.41 4.97 10.41
CA GLY A 232 2.33 4.06 10.00
C GLY A 232 0.91 4.62 10.16
N ASP A 233 0.73 5.82 10.76
CA ASP A 233 -0.60 6.45 10.91
C ASP A 233 -1.02 7.22 9.65
N VAL A 234 -1.46 6.50 8.64
CA VAL A 234 -2.01 7.07 7.40
C VAL A 234 -3.51 7.34 7.52
N SER A 235 -4.19 6.74 8.50
CA SER A 235 -5.62 6.98 8.70
C SER A 235 -5.90 8.46 9.04
N SER A 236 -5.07 9.06 9.87
CA SER A 236 -5.12 10.50 10.15
C SER A 236 -4.93 11.34 8.89
N LEU A 237 -4.08 10.92 7.96
CA LEU A 237 -3.92 11.63 6.69
C LEU A 237 -5.12 11.44 5.76
N ALA A 238 -5.71 10.27 5.71
CA ALA A 238 -6.91 10.01 4.92
C ALA A 238 -8.08 10.88 5.42
N LYS A 239 -8.26 10.98 6.72
CA LYS A 239 -9.23 11.91 7.35
C LYS A 239 -8.94 13.37 7.00
N ALA A 240 -7.67 13.80 7.11
CA ALA A 240 -7.25 15.15 6.75
C ALA A 240 -7.45 15.48 5.26
N ALA A 241 -7.37 14.49 4.39
CA ALA A 241 -7.61 14.62 2.95
C ALA A 241 -9.10 14.66 2.60
N GLY A 242 -9.97 14.31 3.55
CA GLY A 242 -11.41 14.40 3.45
C GLY A 242 -12.15 13.08 3.19
N PRO A 243 -13.50 13.11 3.20
CA PRO A 243 -14.36 11.92 3.20
C PRO A 243 -14.14 10.96 2.02
N GLY A 244 -13.81 11.48 0.85
CA GLY A 244 -13.53 10.64 -0.33
C GLY A 244 -12.29 9.79 -0.17
N MET A 245 -11.23 10.33 0.43
CA MET A 245 -10.00 9.59 0.72
C MET A 245 -10.22 8.59 1.86
N GLU A 246 -10.97 8.97 2.89
CA GLU A 246 -11.32 8.06 3.99
C GLU A 246 -12.14 6.85 3.47
N LYS A 247 -13.15 7.09 2.62
CA LYS A 247 -13.92 6.03 1.96
C LYS A 247 -13.03 5.13 1.11
N PHE A 248 -12.14 5.74 0.32
CA PHE A 248 -11.18 5.00 -0.49
C PHE A 248 -10.32 4.07 0.38
N MET A 249 -9.72 4.60 1.45
CA MET A 249 -8.86 3.84 2.37
C MET A 249 -9.59 2.68 3.02
N ARG A 250 -10.80 2.91 3.51
CA ARG A 250 -11.63 1.85 4.09
C ARG A 250 -11.89 0.71 3.10
N ILE A 251 -12.17 1.02 1.84
CA ILE A 251 -12.38 0.00 0.82
C ILE A 251 -11.07 -0.68 0.45
N ALA A 252 -10.02 0.12 0.28
CA ALA A 252 -8.70 -0.38 -0.12
C ALA A 252 -8.06 -1.27 0.94
N LEU A 253 -8.36 -1.09 2.23
CA LEU A 253 -7.81 -1.89 3.32
C LEU A 253 -8.84 -2.89 3.87
N GLU A 254 -9.89 -2.42 4.55
CA GLU A 254 -10.77 -3.28 5.34
C GLU A 254 -11.47 -4.36 4.51
N LYS A 255 -12.05 -3.98 3.36
CA LYS A 255 -12.78 -4.95 2.52
C LYS A 255 -11.84 -5.99 1.89
N ARG A 256 -10.62 -5.60 1.61
CA ARG A 256 -9.62 -6.51 1.05
C ARG A 256 -9.07 -7.44 2.14
N ASN A 257 -8.78 -6.92 3.34
CA ASN A 257 -8.39 -7.73 4.48
C ASN A 257 -9.44 -8.80 4.83
N ALA A 258 -10.73 -8.47 4.74
CA ALA A 258 -11.80 -9.44 4.98
C ALA A 258 -11.75 -10.65 4.02
N ILE A 259 -11.23 -10.50 2.78
CA ILE A 259 -11.05 -11.59 1.84
C ILE A 259 -9.90 -12.50 2.31
N VAL A 260 -8.76 -11.92 2.67
CA VAL A 260 -7.61 -12.66 3.21
C VAL A 260 -8.01 -13.47 4.44
N ILE A 261 -8.70 -12.84 5.40
CA ILE A 261 -9.19 -13.52 6.62
C ILE A 261 -10.15 -14.65 6.31
N LYS A 262 -11.04 -14.47 5.32
CA LYS A 262 -11.94 -15.53 4.86
C LYS A 262 -11.18 -16.71 4.26
N ASP A 263 -10.15 -16.45 3.48
CA ASP A 263 -9.34 -17.51 2.85
C ASP A 263 -8.45 -18.20 3.88
N LEU A 264 -7.82 -17.46 4.80
CA LEU A 264 -7.11 -18.04 5.94
C LEU A 264 -8.03 -18.93 6.77
N LYS A 265 -9.27 -18.52 7.05
CA LYS A 265 -10.26 -19.37 7.76
C LYS A 265 -10.54 -20.70 7.05
N LYS A 266 -10.49 -20.75 5.71
CA LYS A 266 -10.66 -22.01 4.96
C LYS A 266 -9.41 -22.89 5.11
N ILE A 267 -8.21 -22.29 5.01
CA ILE A 267 -6.92 -22.97 5.15
C ILE A 267 -6.80 -23.60 6.54
N LEU A 268 -7.13 -22.84 7.60
CA LEU A 268 -7.08 -23.31 8.98
C LEU A 268 -8.09 -24.46 9.29
N LYS A 269 -9.11 -24.64 8.47
CA LYS A 269 -10.06 -25.75 8.57
C LYS A 269 -9.63 -26.98 7.79
N ASP A 270 -8.67 -26.84 6.88
CA ASP A 270 -8.18 -27.95 6.07
C ASP A 270 -7.25 -28.84 6.89
N LYS A 271 -7.66 -30.08 7.12
CA LYS A 271 -6.89 -31.07 7.89
C LYS A 271 -5.61 -31.53 7.20
N GLN A 272 -5.51 -31.35 5.88
CA GLN A 272 -4.29 -31.71 5.10
C GLN A 272 -3.18 -30.66 5.26
N GLY A 273 -3.50 -29.50 5.80
CA GLY A 273 -2.62 -28.48 6.34
C GLY A 273 -1.53 -27.95 5.40
N HIS A 274 -1.47 -26.62 5.28
CA HIS A 274 -0.27 -25.95 4.80
C HIS A 274 0.56 -25.59 6.04
N GLY A 275 1.79 -26.08 6.16
CA GLY A 275 2.63 -25.85 7.34
C GLY A 275 3.07 -24.39 7.46
N ASP A 276 3.44 -23.76 6.34
CA ASP A 276 3.94 -22.38 6.29
C ASP A 276 3.16 -21.55 5.27
N VAL A 277 2.26 -20.72 5.76
CA VAL A 277 1.42 -19.84 4.95
C VAL A 277 1.96 -18.41 5.02
N VAL A 278 2.27 -17.80 3.87
CA VAL A 278 2.69 -16.41 3.80
C VAL A 278 1.57 -15.54 3.25
N VAL A 279 1.21 -14.49 3.99
CA VAL A 279 0.37 -13.40 3.50
C VAL A 279 1.28 -12.29 3.00
N PHE A 280 1.31 -12.11 1.68
CA PHE A 280 2.16 -11.17 0.95
C PHE A 280 1.34 -9.98 0.48
N TYR A 281 1.34 -8.92 1.25
CA TYR A 281 0.50 -7.73 1.05
C TYR A 281 1.26 -6.46 1.39
N GLY A 282 0.79 -5.33 0.92
CA GLY A 282 1.30 -4.03 1.37
C GLY A 282 1.31 -3.92 2.89
N ALA A 283 2.38 -3.35 3.46
CA ALA A 283 2.60 -3.27 4.91
C ALA A 283 1.42 -2.66 5.68
N ALA A 284 0.61 -1.84 5.02
CA ALA A 284 -0.62 -1.25 5.55
C ALA A 284 -1.70 -2.21 5.99
N HIS A 285 -1.78 -3.33 5.30
CA HIS A 285 -2.79 -4.33 5.57
C HIS A 285 -2.48 -5.14 6.83
N MET A 286 -1.18 -5.26 7.15
CA MET A 286 -0.68 -6.22 8.12
C MET A 286 -1.18 -6.03 9.54
N PRO A 287 -1.25 -4.82 10.11
CA PRO A 287 -1.72 -4.63 11.48
C PRO A 287 -3.15 -5.10 11.71
N ASP A 288 -4.06 -4.81 10.75
CA ASP A 288 -5.45 -5.25 10.87
C ASP A 288 -5.59 -6.76 10.64
N ILE A 289 -4.79 -7.36 9.71
CA ILE A 289 -4.77 -8.80 9.48
C ILE A 289 -4.25 -9.52 10.74
N GLU A 290 -3.16 -9.03 11.36
CA GLU A 290 -2.62 -9.58 12.60
C GLU A 290 -3.64 -9.53 13.73
N ARG A 291 -4.27 -8.36 13.95
CA ARG A 291 -5.32 -8.21 14.94
C ARG A 291 -6.45 -9.21 14.74
N GLN A 292 -6.94 -9.36 13.49
CA GLN A 292 -8.02 -10.30 13.18
C GLN A 292 -7.60 -11.76 13.35
N LEU A 293 -6.34 -12.13 13.06
CA LEU A 293 -5.79 -13.46 13.33
C LEU A 293 -5.72 -13.74 14.83
N SER A 294 -5.28 -12.78 15.61
CA SER A 294 -5.25 -12.88 17.07
C SER A 294 -6.65 -13.05 17.66
N GLU A 295 -7.57 -12.14 17.35
CA GLU A 295 -8.93 -12.12 17.91
C GLU A 295 -9.79 -13.31 17.51
N LYS A 296 -9.63 -13.81 16.26
CA LYS A 296 -10.54 -14.83 15.70
C LYS A 296 -9.99 -16.25 15.72
N PHE A 297 -8.67 -16.41 15.81
CA PHE A 297 -8.01 -17.71 15.65
C PHE A 297 -6.87 -17.93 16.64
N GLY A 298 -6.71 -17.06 17.66
CA GLY A 298 -5.74 -17.24 18.73
C GLY A 298 -4.27 -17.17 18.30
N PHE A 299 -3.96 -16.56 17.15
CA PHE A 299 -2.59 -16.38 16.70
C PHE A 299 -1.87 -15.30 17.51
N ALA A 300 -0.62 -15.60 17.89
CA ALA A 300 0.27 -14.65 18.56
C ALA A 300 1.63 -14.58 17.86
N PRO A 301 2.36 -13.45 17.97
CA PRO A 301 3.69 -13.30 17.41
C PRO A 301 4.64 -14.38 17.95
N ALA A 302 5.31 -15.10 17.02
CA ALA A 302 6.29 -16.14 17.31
C ALA A 302 7.69 -15.81 16.75
N GLY A 303 7.80 -14.80 15.90
CA GLY A 303 9.06 -14.32 15.36
C GLY A 303 8.89 -13.08 14.51
N GLU A 304 9.94 -12.26 14.43
CA GLU A 304 9.95 -11.03 13.64
C GLU A 304 11.30 -10.82 12.96
N LYS A 305 11.27 -10.35 11.72
CA LYS A 305 12.45 -9.96 10.97
C LYS A 305 12.14 -8.64 10.25
N TRP A 306 13.05 -7.70 10.33
CA TRP A 306 12.98 -6.43 9.61
C TRP A 306 13.81 -6.50 8.34
N LEU A 307 13.20 -6.16 7.21
CA LEU A 307 13.80 -6.19 5.89
C LEU A 307 14.00 -4.74 5.39
N PRO A 308 15.23 -4.32 5.08
CA PRO A 308 15.47 -2.98 4.53
C PRO A 308 14.90 -2.89 3.12
N ALA A 309 13.84 -2.08 2.95
CA ALA A 309 13.16 -1.92 1.67
C ALA A 309 13.93 -1.00 0.73
N PHE A 310 14.38 0.13 1.23
CA PHE A 310 15.33 1.04 0.55
C PHE A 310 15.86 2.07 1.55
N GLY A 311 16.94 2.74 1.13
CA GLY A 311 17.56 3.77 1.97
C GLY A 311 18.14 4.91 1.15
N VAL A 312 18.64 5.92 1.88
CA VAL A 312 19.39 7.04 1.33
C VAL A 312 20.53 7.41 2.26
N ASN A 313 21.73 7.55 1.69
CA ASN A 313 22.82 8.26 2.32
C ASN A 313 22.85 9.67 1.73
N PRO A 314 22.52 10.71 2.52
CA PRO A 314 22.46 12.08 1.99
C PRO A 314 23.77 12.57 1.42
N LYS A 315 24.92 12.17 2.02
CA LYS A 315 26.25 12.58 1.57
C LYS A 315 26.58 11.97 0.20
N GLU A 316 26.37 10.67 0.05
CA GLU A 316 26.56 9.96 -1.22
C GLU A 316 25.63 10.47 -2.33
N ALA A 317 24.44 10.91 -1.96
CA ALA A 317 23.50 11.55 -2.87
C ALA A 317 23.85 13.00 -3.24
N GLY A 318 24.91 13.56 -2.65
CA GLY A 318 25.35 14.94 -2.88
C GLY A 318 24.41 15.99 -2.25
N LEU A 319 23.70 15.62 -1.18
CA LEU A 319 22.83 16.54 -0.42
C LEU A 319 23.62 17.23 0.68
N SER A 320 23.50 18.57 0.72
CA SER A 320 24.04 19.37 1.79
C SER A 320 23.21 19.22 3.09
N ALA A 321 23.81 19.51 4.23
CA ALA A 321 23.10 19.52 5.51
C ALA A 321 21.90 20.49 5.51
N LEU A 322 22.02 21.61 4.79
CA LEU A 322 20.93 22.58 4.64
C LEU A 322 19.73 21.96 3.89
N GLU A 323 19.97 21.26 2.78
CA GLU A 323 18.91 20.60 2.01
C GLU A 323 18.23 19.50 2.81
N VAL A 324 19.00 18.69 3.54
CA VAL A 324 18.47 17.63 4.41
C VAL A 324 17.57 18.24 5.49
N ASN A 325 18.02 19.29 6.17
CA ASN A 325 17.25 19.96 7.21
C ASN A 325 16.00 20.65 6.66
N LEU A 326 16.08 21.25 5.47
CA LEU A 326 14.94 21.85 4.80
C LEU A 326 13.86 20.82 4.52
N VAL A 327 14.21 19.67 3.95
CA VAL A 327 13.28 18.57 3.67
C VAL A 327 12.62 18.09 4.97
N ARG A 328 13.40 17.80 6.00
CA ARG A 328 12.89 17.33 7.30
C ARG A 328 11.92 18.32 7.93
N ASN A 329 12.29 19.59 7.98
CA ASN A 329 11.45 20.64 8.57
C ASN A 329 10.16 20.84 7.78
N MET A 330 10.23 20.83 6.45
CA MET A 330 9.06 20.94 5.57
C MET A 330 8.09 19.80 5.83
N ILE A 331 8.57 18.55 5.85
CA ILE A 331 7.74 17.37 6.07
C ILE A 331 7.08 17.40 7.47
N ARG A 332 7.88 17.65 8.52
CA ARG A 332 7.35 17.74 9.90
C ARG A 332 6.27 18.81 10.02
N THR A 333 6.52 19.98 9.44
CA THR A 333 5.56 21.10 9.46
C THR A 333 4.28 20.76 8.73
N GLN A 334 4.36 20.16 7.53
CA GLN A 334 3.18 19.81 6.75
C GLN A 334 2.35 18.72 7.41
N ILE A 335 3.00 17.65 7.87
CA ILE A 335 2.29 16.55 8.56
C ILE A 335 1.71 17.03 9.90
N GLY A 336 2.44 17.85 10.66
CA GLY A 336 1.94 18.44 11.89
C GLY A 336 0.70 19.30 11.68
N ARG A 337 0.65 20.10 10.61
CA ARG A 337 -0.55 20.87 10.24
C ARG A 337 -1.73 19.98 9.85
N LEU A 338 -1.46 18.87 9.14
CA LEU A 338 -2.51 17.90 8.78
C LEU A 338 -3.07 17.20 10.01
N LYS A 339 -2.22 16.73 10.93
CA LYS A 339 -2.65 16.09 12.18
C LYS A 339 -3.50 17.04 13.06
N LYS A 340 -3.15 18.32 13.16
CA LYS A 340 -3.95 19.31 13.90
C LYS A 340 -5.36 19.48 13.33
N ARG A 341 -5.53 19.53 12.00
CA ARG A 341 -6.84 19.66 11.36
C ARG A 341 -7.79 18.46 11.57
N VAL A 342 -7.27 17.34 12.00
CA VAL A 342 -8.05 16.12 12.29
C VAL A 342 -8.46 16.09 13.77
N ALA A 343 -7.69 16.77 14.64
CA ALA A 343 -7.96 16.84 16.07
C ALA A 343 -8.97 17.94 16.42
N ASP A 344 -9.05 18.98 15.57
CA ASP A 344 -10.06 20.06 15.66
C ASP A 344 -11.35 19.68 14.92
#